data_1463990d6c3977e56fdde22f821c7e9b
#
_entry.id   1463990d6c3977e56fdde22f821c7e9b
#
_cell.length_a   1.000
_cell.length_b   1.000
_cell.length_c   1.000
_cell.angle_alpha   90.00
_cell.angle_beta   90.00
_cell.angle_gamma   90.00
#
_symmetry.space_group_name_H-M   'P 1'
#
loop_
_entity.id
_entity.type
_entity.pdbx_description
1 polymer ?
#
loop_
_entity_poly.entity_id
_entity_poly.type
_entity_poly.pdbx_seq_one_letter_code
_entity_poly.pdbx_strand_id
1 'polypeptide(L)'
;MKRFFTSLALATCALIGYAQQPTGTFSVKPFVGTTITKLQPITDNKVDMKLGAVAGAELEYQLLDKASVAVGVQFLTQGSRAKQTIEDNGPIVRKSLNSEYISIPLTFNYYVIPNLAVKVGVEGNIQTRSQMIYKNDEGNTPYDLTSKFTHFLVALPIGVSYEYNNFVLDARYSLPLSNISKGRYMALDSVGEFPLNGKFHTFQITLGYKFNI
;
A
#
# COMPACT_ATOMS: atom_id res chain seq x y z
N MET A 1 -7.94 2.39 34.97
CA MET A 1 -8.39 1.89 33.67
C MET A 1 -9.81 2.36 33.31
N LYS A 2 -10.83 2.22 34.17
CA LYS A 2 -12.21 2.68 33.86
C LYS A 2 -12.30 4.18 33.48
N ARG A 3 -11.56 5.06 34.19
CA ARG A 3 -11.54 6.51 33.93
C ARG A 3 -10.87 6.90 32.60
N PHE A 4 -9.91 6.08 32.12
CA PHE A 4 -9.26 6.26 30.81
C PHE A 4 -10.23 5.92 29.66
N PHE A 5 -11.00 4.84 29.80
CA PHE A 5 -12.02 4.45 28.80
C PHE A 5 -13.20 5.44 28.76
N THR A 6 -13.60 6.01 29.89
CA THR A 6 -14.66 7.05 29.92
C THR A 6 -14.17 8.37 29.32
N SER A 7 -12.93 8.79 29.57
CA SER A 7 -12.36 10.00 28.94
C SER A 7 -12.16 9.79 27.43
N LEU A 8 -11.76 8.61 27.00
CA LEU A 8 -11.63 8.27 25.57
C LEU A 8 -12.99 8.23 24.90
N ALA A 9 -14.04 7.68 25.55
CA ALA A 9 -15.41 7.67 25.04
C ALA A 9 -16.02 9.07 24.98
N LEU A 10 -15.75 9.96 25.98
CA LEU A 10 -16.19 11.35 25.93
C LEU A 10 -15.46 12.15 24.85
N ALA A 11 -14.16 11.92 24.65
CA ALA A 11 -13.40 12.55 23.58
C ALA A 11 -13.89 12.13 22.19
N THR A 12 -14.34 10.88 22.02
CA THR A 12 -14.96 10.41 20.78
C THR A 12 -16.32 11.05 20.50
N CYS A 13 -17.11 11.34 21.53
CA CYS A 13 -18.42 12.03 21.38
C CYS A 13 -18.28 13.52 21.02
N ALA A 14 -17.18 14.17 21.41
CA ALA A 14 -16.93 15.60 21.09
C ALA A 14 -16.48 15.85 19.65
N LEU A 15 -16.17 14.79 18.89
CA LEU A 15 -15.71 14.86 17.50
C LEU A 15 -16.84 14.67 16.46
N ILE A 16 -18.12 14.80 16.87
CA ILE A 16 -19.26 14.75 15.95
C ILE A 16 -19.38 16.10 15.24
N GLY A 17 -18.40 16.42 14.40
CA GLY A 17 -18.53 17.44 13.38
C GLY A 17 -19.22 16.81 12.16
N TYR A 18 -20.13 17.53 11.53
CA TYR A 18 -20.84 17.08 10.31
C TYR A 18 -19.85 16.98 9.15
N ALA A 19 -19.25 15.79 8.95
CA ALA A 19 -18.37 15.51 7.81
C ALA A 19 -19.07 14.73 6.70
N GLN A 20 -20.37 14.42 6.86
CA GLN A 20 -21.13 13.78 5.79
C GLN A 20 -21.46 14.79 4.70
N GLN A 21 -21.04 14.46 3.48
CA GLN A 21 -21.36 15.24 2.30
C GLN A 21 -22.83 15.00 1.90
N PRO A 22 -23.54 16.02 1.40
CA PRO A 22 -24.86 15.82 0.82
C PRO A 22 -24.80 14.80 -0.31
N THR A 23 -25.84 13.98 -0.45
CA THR A 23 -25.99 13.04 -1.58
C THR A 23 -25.87 13.78 -2.91
N GLY A 24 -25.14 13.23 -3.87
CA GLY A 24 -24.92 13.81 -5.17
C GLY A 24 -23.71 14.74 -5.28
N THR A 25 -22.96 14.95 -4.20
CA THR A 25 -21.74 15.77 -4.24
C THR A 25 -20.51 14.99 -4.70
N PHE A 26 -19.63 15.70 -5.39
CA PHE A 26 -18.29 15.25 -5.71
C PHE A 26 -17.27 15.85 -4.75
N SER A 27 -16.26 15.10 -4.44
CA SER A 27 -15.08 15.62 -3.72
C SER A 27 -13.80 15.08 -4.33
N VAL A 28 -12.74 15.89 -4.31
CA VAL A 28 -11.39 15.50 -4.71
C VAL A 28 -10.49 15.51 -3.50
N LYS A 29 -9.72 14.43 -3.32
CA LYS A 29 -8.82 14.26 -2.19
C LYS A 29 -7.41 13.95 -2.70
N PRO A 30 -6.52 14.94 -2.88
CA PRO A 30 -5.09 14.69 -2.95
C PRO A 30 -4.59 14.14 -1.60
N PHE A 31 -3.62 13.25 -1.67
CA PHE A 31 -3.05 12.62 -0.49
C PHE A 31 -1.59 12.22 -0.70
N VAL A 32 -0.89 12.10 0.40
CA VAL A 32 0.47 11.55 0.48
C VAL A 32 0.55 10.60 1.68
N GLY A 33 1.51 9.68 1.65
CA GLY A 33 1.67 8.75 2.76
C GLY A 33 2.81 7.78 2.58
N THR A 34 2.73 6.71 3.33
CA THR A 34 3.75 5.65 3.37
C THR A 34 3.12 4.28 3.14
N THR A 35 3.88 3.40 2.52
CA THR A 35 3.55 1.99 2.36
C THR A 35 4.47 1.12 3.20
N ILE A 36 3.93 0.05 3.77
CA ILE A 36 4.68 -1.03 4.40
C ILE A 36 4.38 -2.28 3.58
N THR A 37 5.38 -2.79 2.89
CA THR A 37 5.18 -3.91 1.98
C THR A 37 6.02 -5.10 2.41
N LYS A 38 5.43 -6.28 2.33
CA LYS A 38 6.11 -7.55 2.51
C LYS A 38 5.83 -8.43 1.28
N LEU A 39 6.88 -8.93 0.66
CA LEU A 39 6.75 -10.01 -0.30
C LEU A 39 6.53 -11.31 0.46
N GLN A 40 5.45 -12.00 0.17
CA GLN A 40 5.24 -13.36 0.64
C GLN A 40 5.66 -14.31 -0.49
N PRO A 41 6.86 -14.91 -0.41
CA PRO A 41 7.29 -15.89 -1.38
C PRO A 41 6.50 -17.19 -1.19
N ILE A 42 6.38 -17.98 -2.25
CA ILE A 42 5.76 -19.33 -2.20
C ILE A 42 6.68 -20.33 -1.48
N THR A 43 7.95 -19.97 -1.29
CA THR A 43 8.98 -20.80 -0.65
C THR A 43 9.44 -20.15 0.67
N ASP A 44 9.87 -20.95 1.64
CA ASP A 44 10.19 -20.59 3.06
C ASP A 44 11.37 -19.62 3.27
N ASN A 45 11.62 -18.70 2.36
CA ASN A 45 12.67 -17.69 2.51
C ASN A 45 12.22 -16.53 3.40
N LYS A 46 13.01 -16.23 4.44
CA LYS A 46 12.77 -15.07 5.32
C LYS A 46 12.99 -13.76 4.55
N VAL A 47 11.90 -13.04 4.31
CA VAL A 47 11.90 -11.75 3.63
C VAL A 47 11.39 -10.69 4.58
N ASP A 48 12.15 -9.60 4.74
CA ASP A 48 11.82 -8.49 5.64
C ASP A 48 10.88 -7.49 4.94
N MET A 49 10.10 -6.79 5.76
CA MET A 49 9.24 -5.71 5.32
C MET A 49 10.06 -4.54 4.79
N LYS A 50 9.46 -3.77 3.89
CA LYS A 50 10.04 -2.55 3.35
C LYS A 50 9.08 -1.39 3.44
N LEU A 51 9.60 -0.24 3.88
CA LEU A 51 8.90 1.03 3.81
C LEU A 51 9.05 1.62 2.41
N GLY A 52 7.95 2.18 1.91
CA GLY A 52 7.86 2.91 0.66
C GLY A 52 7.05 4.19 0.82
N ALA A 53 6.84 4.89 -0.27
CA ALA A 53 6.03 6.09 -0.34
C ALA A 53 4.81 5.87 -1.22
N VAL A 54 3.75 6.65 -0.98
CA VAL A 54 2.55 6.74 -1.82
C VAL A 54 2.10 8.19 -1.92
N ALA A 55 1.71 8.61 -3.11
CA ALA A 55 1.09 9.89 -3.36
C ALA A 55 0.06 9.77 -4.49
N GLY A 56 -1.04 10.50 -4.41
CA GLY A 56 -2.09 10.41 -5.41
C GLY A 56 -3.27 11.33 -5.16
N ALA A 57 -4.36 11.07 -5.88
CA ALA A 57 -5.63 11.73 -5.68
C ALA A 57 -6.79 10.74 -5.84
N GLU A 58 -7.85 10.93 -5.10
CA GLU A 58 -9.13 10.22 -5.23
C GLU A 58 -10.24 11.21 -5.58
N LEU A 59 -11.10 10.84 -6.53
CA LEU A 59 -12.39 11.46 -6.80
C LEU A 59 -13.45 10.59 -6.13
N GLU A 60 -14.23 11.17 -5.23
CA GLU A 60 -15.30 10.51 -4.49
C GLU A 60 -16.65 11.11 -4.86
N TYR A 61 -17.63 10.25 -5.08
CA TYR A 61 -19.03 10.63 -5.33
C TYR A 61 -19.92 10.07 -4.22
N GLN A 62 -20.66 10.95 -3.54
CA GLN A 62 -21.58 10.59 -2.49
C GLN A 62 -22.87 10.03 -3.07
N LEU A 63 -23.06 8.69 -2.98
CA LEU A 63 -24.24 8.00 -3.51
C LEU A 63 -25.45 8.15 -2.60
N LEU A 64 -25.24 7.99 -1.31
CA LEU A 64 -26.23 8.01 -0.25
C LEU A 64 -25.66 8.72 0.97
N ASP A 65 -26.47 9.10 1.95
CA ASP A 65 -26.00 9.73 3.19
C ASP A 65 -24.85 8.98 3.87
N LYS A 66 -24.85 7.64 3.77
CA LYS A 66 -23.84 6.79 4.41
C LYS A 66 -22.98 5.98 3.44
N ALA A 67 -23.04 6.27 2.14
CA ALA A 67 -22.29 5.50 1.17
C ALA A 67 -21.75 6.36 0.02
N SER A 68 -20.50 6.14 -0.35
CA SER A 68 -19.86 6.76 -1.49
C SER A 68 -19.05 5.75 -2.31
N VAL A 69 -18.74 6.14 -3.53
CA VAL A 69 -17.80 5.44 -4.43
C VAL A 69 -16.65 6.37 -4.73
N ALA A 70 -15.44 5.86 -4.67
CA ALA A 70 -14.26 6.63 -5.01
C ALA A 70 -13.40 5.89 -6.03
N VAL A 71 -12.89 6.64 -7.00
CA VAL A 71 -11.87 6.21 -7.94
C VAL A 71 -10.62 7.05 -7.74
N GLY A 72 -9.46 6.43 -7.70
CA GLY A 72 -8.21 7.13 -7.49
C GLY A 72 -7.18 6.84 -8.56
N VAL A 73 -6.14 7.67 -8.55
CA VAL A 73 -4.87 7.39 -9.19
C VAL A 73 -3.76 7.70 -8.20
N GLN A 74 -2.84 6.75 -8.01
CA GLN A 74 -1.74 6.91 -7.07
C GLN A 74 -0.46 6.31 -7.64
N PHE A 75 0.65 6.96 -7.35
CA PHE A 75 1.99 6.39 -7.50
C PHE A 75 2.42 5.82 -6.16
N LEU A 76 2.90 4.58 -6.16
CA LEU A 76 3.36 3.94 -4.94
C LEU A 76 4.62 3.11 -5.18
N THR A 77 5.43 3.01 -4.13
CA THR A 77 6.60 2.15 -4.11
C THR A 77 6.36 0.96 -3.20
N GLN A 78 6.67 -0.22 -3.72
CA GLN A 78 6.59 -1.50 -3.01
C GLN A 78 7.95 -2.19 -3.03
N GLY A 79 8.14 -3.17 -2.17
CA GLY A 79 9.36 -3.94 -2.20
C GLY A 79 9.53 -4.86 -1.02
N SER A 80 10.72 -5.43 -0.95
CA SER A 80 11.13 -6.30 0.15
C SER A 80 12.63 -6.28 0.31
N ARG A 81 13.10 -6.75 1.46
CA ARG A 81 14.53 -6.89 1.78
C ARG A 81 14.80 -8.34 2.15
N ALA A 82 15.94 -8.84 1.72
CA ALA A 82 16.44 -10.15 2.14
C ALA A 82 17.92 -10.01 2.52
N LYS A 83 18.31 -10.77 3.53
CA LYS A 83 19.71 -10.95 3.92
C LYS A 83 20.12 -12.37 3.57
N GLN A 84 21.21 -12.54 2.88
CA GLN A 84 21.75 -13.86 2.54
C GLN A 84 23.23 -13.89 2.91
N THR A 85 23.64 -14.92 3.65
CA THR A 85 25.05 -15.24 3.87
C THR A 85 25.48 -16.16 2.75
N ILE A 86 26.60 -15.87 2.07
CA ILE A 86 27.04 -16.65 0.88
C ILE A 86 27.66 -17.98 1.32
N GLU A 87 28.25 -18.04 2.51
CA GLU A 87 28.84 -19.25 3.13
C GLU A 87 28.73 -19.15 4.66
N ASP A 88 28.88 -20.29 5.37
CA ASP A 88 29.06 -20.28 6.83
C ASP A 88 30.27 -19.38 7.19
N ASN A 89 30.03 -18.22 7.80
CA ASN A 89 30.98 -17.13 8.08
C ASN A 89 31.43 -16.27 6.88
N GLY A 90 30.77 -16.34 5.72
CA GLY A 90 31.03 -15.50 4.57
C GLY A 90 30.40 -14.08 4.65
N PRO A 91 30.68 -13.19 3.68
CA PRO A 91 30.14 -11.85 3.68
C PRO A 91 28.61 -11.84 3.57
N ILE A 92 27.98 -10.94 4.34
CA ILE A 92 26.51 -10.76 4.31
C ILE A 92 26.13 -9.90 3.11
N VAL A 93 25.47 -10.49 2.13
CA VAL A 93 24.90 -9.74 1.01
C VAL A 93 23.45 -9.35 1.35
N ARG A 94 23.18 -8.04 1.26
CA ARG A 94 21.83 -7.48 1.44
C ARG A 94 21.18 -7.25 0.09
N LYS A 95 20.07 -7.92 -0.15
CA LYS A 95 19.27 -7.78 -1.36
C LYS A 95 18.05 -6.90 -1.06
N SER A 96 17.81 -5.88 -1.89
CA SER A 96 16.64 -5.00 -1.76
C SER A 96 15.90 -4.95 -3.08
N LEU A 97 14.68 -5.47 -3.11
CA LEU A 97 13.77 -5.32 -4.23
C LEU A 97 13.01 -3.99 -4.10
N ASN A 98 13.02 -3.20 -5.16
CA ASN A 98 12.28 -1.95 -5.31
C ASN A 98 11.39 -2.07 -6.53
N SER A 99 10.10 -1.86 -6.37
CA SER A 99 9.13 -1.86 -7.47
C SER A 99 8.24 -0.62 -7.35
N GLU A 100 8.01 0.04 -8.46
CA GLU A 100 7.23 1.26 -8.60
C GLU A 100 5.99 0.94 -9.42
N TYR A 101 4.84 1.45 -8.97
CA TYR A 101 3.55 1.20 -9.60
C TYR A 101 2.72 2.47 -9.72
N ILE A 102 1.98 2.56 -10.81
CA ILE A 102 0.78 3.41 -10.89
C ILE A 102 -0.40 2.52 -10.54
N SER A 103 -1.15 2.90 -9.52
CA SER A 103 -2.29 2.15 -9.01
C SER A 103 -3.58 2.92 -9.21
N ILE A 104 -4.63 2.21 -9.60
CA ILE A 104 -5.97 2.74 -9.84
C ILE A 104 -6.94 1.98 -8.93
N PRO A 105 -7.15 2.45 -7.68
CA PRO A 105 -8.16 1.90 -6.79
C PRO A 105 -9.57 2.40 -7.17
N LEU A 106 -10.53 1.49 -7.15
CA LEU A 106 -11.96 1.76 -7.16
C LEU A 106 -12.53 1.21 -5.85
N THR A 107 -13.03 2.07 -4.98
CA THR A 107 -13.49 1.71 -3.64
C THR A 107 -14.94 2.12 -3.39
N PHE A 108 -15.66 1.28 -2.68
CA PHE A 108 -16.91 1.60 -2.03
C PHE A 108 -16.61 1.93 -0.56
N ASN A 109 -17.13 3.06 -0.09
CA ASN A 109 -16.94 3.55 1.25
C ASN A 109 -18.29 3.55 1.96
N TYR A 110 -18.34 2.96 3.15
CA TYR A 110 -19.52 2.98 4.00
C TYR A 110 -19.21 3.72 5.31
N TYR A 111 -19.93 4.80 5.57
CA TYR A 111 -19.79 5.64 6.76
C TYR A 111 -20.54 5.02 7.94
N VAL A 112 -19.79 4.36 8.82
CA VAL A 112 -20.33 3.75 10.05
C VAL A 112 -20.82 4.82 11.02
N ILE A 113 -20.04 5.89 11.14
CA ILE A 113 -20.40 7.16 11.80
C ILE A 113 -19.97 8.30 10.87
N PRO A 114 -20.45 9.54 11.06
CA PRO A 114 -20.26 10.64 10.11
C PRO A 114 -18.84 10.83 9.60
N ASN A 115 -17.84 10.60 10.43
CA ASN A 115 -16.44 10.89 10.10
C ASN A 115 -15.60 9.61 9.82
N LEU A 116 -16.16 8.41 10.06
CA LEU A 116 -15.45 7.15 9.95
C LEU A 116 -16.07 6.28 8.86
N ALA A 117 -15.32 6.00 7.82
CA ALA A 117 -15.73 5.10 6.77
C ALA A 117 -14.91 3.80 6.77
N VAL A 118 -15.59 2.70 6.48
CA VAL A 118 -14.97 1.43 6.09
C VAL A 118 -14.94 1.39 4.57
N LYS A 119 -13.84 0.94 3.99
CA LYS A 119 -13.58 0.96 2.55
C LYS A 119 -13.28 -0.46 2.06
N VAL A 120 -13.84 -0.82 0.92
CA VAL A 120 -13.54 -2.07 0.23
C VAL A 120 -13.61 -1.83 -1.27
N GLY A 121 -12.79 -2.55 -2.06
CA GLY A 121 -12.81 -2.32 -3.50
C GLY A 121 -11.92 -3.26 -4.29
N VAL A 122 -11.59 -2.81 -5.50
CA VAL A 122 -10.64 -3.44 -6.39
C VAL A 122 -9.57 -2.43 -6.77
N GLU A 123 -8.36 -2.91 -7.00
CA GLU A 123 -7.20 -2.07 -7.33
C GLU A 123 -6.41 -2.71 -8.46
N GLY A 124 -6.21 -1.98 -9.54
CA GLY A 124 -5.32 -2.33 -10.63
C GLY A 124 -3.98 -1.62 -10.46
N ASN A 125 -2.88 -2.38 -10.49
CA ASN A 125 -1.52 -1.85 -10.34
C ASN A 125 -0.73 -2.08 -11.61
N ILE A 126 -0.29 -1.01 -12.26
CA ILE A 126 0.55 -1.02 -13.45
C ILE A 126 1.99 -0.80 -13.03
N GLN A 127 2.84 -1.77 -13.30
CA GLN A 127 4.26 -1.66 -13.00
C GLN A 127 4.93 -0.64 -13.93
N THR A 128 5.67 0.30 -13.35
CA THR A 128 6.48 1.27 -14.08
C THR A 128 7.96 0.88 -14.06
N ARG A 129 8.45 0.38 -12.93
CA ARG A 129 9.86 0.01 -12.76
C ARG A 129 10.02 -1.06 -11.68
N SER A 130 10.97 -1.98 -11.86
CA SER A 130 11.40 -2.90 -10.81
C SER A 130 12.91 -3.08 -10.86
N GLN A 131 13.57 -2.90 -9.72
CA GLN A 131 15.01 -3.01 -9.58
C GLN A 131 15.37 -3.83 -8.35
N MET A 132 16.39 -4.66 -8.49
CA MET A 132 17.04 -5.31 -7.37
C MET A 132 18.39 -4.64 -7.11
N ILE A 133 18.62 -4.22 -5.88
CA ILE A 133 19.86 -3.61 -5.45
C ILE A 133 20.61 -4.59 -4.56
N TYR A 134 21.79 -4.96 -4.97
CA TYR A 134 22.74 -5.74 -4.18
C TYR A 134 23.69 -4.78 -3.46
N LYS A 135 23.78 -4.97 -2.14
CA LYS A 135 24.71 -4.23 -1.29
C LYS A 135 25.75 -5.19 -0.75
N ASN A 136 26.96 -5.01 -1.18
CA ASN A 136 28.15 -5.65 -0.64
C ASN A 136 29.13 -4.58 -0.14
N ASP A 137 30.26 -5.00 0.42
CA ASP A 137 31.29 -4.07 0.92
C ASP A 137 31.96 -3.23 -0.19
N GLU A 138 31.85 -3.64 -1.46
CA GLU A 138 32.42 -2.98 -2.64
C GLU A 138 31.47 -1.95 -3.28
N GLY A 139 30.17 -1.93 -2.90
CA GLY A 139 29.21 -0.95 -3.40
C GLY A 139 27.77 -1.46 -3.61
N ASN A 140 27.02 -0.68 -4.37
CA ASN A 140 25.63 -0.97 -4.71
C ASN A 140 25.53 -1.26 -6.20
N THR A 141 25.11 -2.46 -6.57
CA THR A 141 24.89 -2.82 -7.97
C THR A 141 23.40 -2.96 -8.24
N PRO A 142 22.80 -2.05 -9.05
CA PRO A 142 21.39 -2.15 -9.44
C PRO A 142 21.22 -3.09 -10.65
N TYR A 143 20.25 -4.00 -10.59
CA TYR A 143 19.82 -4.83 -11.70
C TYR A 143 18.37 -4.49 -12.06
N ASP A 144 18.12 -4.18 -13.33
CA ASP A 144 16.77 -3.94 -13.83
C ASP A 144 16.03 -5.26 -14.02
N LEU A 145 14.89 -5.40 -13.39
CA LEU A 145 14.03 -6.56 -13.44
C LEU A 145 12.65 -6.26 -14.05
N THR A 146 12.45 -5.07 -14.61
CA THR A 146 11.15 -4.59 -15.10
C THR A 146 10.50 -5.59 -16.08
N SER A 147 11.29 -6.17 -17.01
CA SER A 147 10.80 -7.14 -17.99
C SER A 147 10.46 -8.52 -17.42
N LYS A 148 10.94 -8.84 -16.22
CA LYS A 148 10.75 -10.16 -15.57
C LYS A 148 9.50 -10.21 -14.70
N PHE A 149 8.91 -9.05 -14.37
CA PHE A 149 7.74 -8.95 -13.54
C PHE A 149 6.45 -8.86 -14.37
N THR A 150 5.34 -9.16 -13.73
CA THR A 150 4.01 -9.00 -14.32
C THR A 150 3.66 -7.52 -14.38
N HIS A 151 3.37 -7.00 -15.58
CA HIS A 151 3.10 -5.57 -15.77
C HIS A 151 1.80 -5.09 -15.13
N PHE A 152 0.82 -5.97 -14.96
CA PHE A 152 -0.47 -5.64 -14.38
C PHE A 152 -0.82 -6.59 -13.24
N LEU A 153 -1.05 -6.02 -12.06
CA LEU A 153 -1.42 -6.76 -10.86
C LEU A 153 -2.78 -6.29 -10.36
N VAL A 154 -3.54 -7.21 -9.79
CA VAL A 154 -4.84 -6.93 -9.17
C VAL A 154 -4.78 -7.21 -7.69
N ALA A 155 -5.38 -6.32 -6.89
CA ALA A 155 -5.51 -6.45 -5.45
C ALA A 155 -6.92 -6.06 -4.98
N LEU A 156 -7.27 -6.45 -3.77
CA LEU A 156 -8.48 -6.05 -3.06
C LEU A 156 -8.07 -5.13 -1.89
N PRO A 157 -8.25 -3.81 -2.01
CA PRO A 157 -8.05 -2.89 -0.91
C PRO A 157 -9.20 -3.01 0.09
N ILE A 158 -8.84 -3.12 1.37
CA ILE A 158 -9.74 -3.05 2.52
C ILE A 158 -9.15 -2.03 3.47
N GLY A 159 -9.95 -1.11 3.98
CA GLY A 159 -9.42 -0.06 4.83
C GLY A 159 -10.45 0.66 5.67
N VAL A 160 -9.95 1.63 6.40
CA VAL A 160 -10.74 2.58 7.18
C VAL A 160 -10.20 3.98 6.95
N SER A 161 -11.08 4.97 6.94
CA SER A 161 -10.67 6.36 6.87
C SER A 161 -11.43 7.19 7.90
N TYR A 162 -10.72 8.15 8.48
CA TYR A 162 -11.29 9.10 9.43
C TYR A 162 -11.07 10.53 8.91
N GLU A 163 -12.16 11.29 8.85
CA GLU A 163 -12.17 12.68 8.38
C GLU A 163 -12.31 13.64 9.56
N TYR A 164 -11.46 14.66 9.61
CA TYR A 164 -11.54 15.75 10.56
C TYR A 164 -11.19 17.08 9.88
N ASN A 165 -12.12 18.02 9.86
CA ASN A 165 -11.93 19.33 9.22
C ASN A 165 -11.36 19.21 7.78
N ASN A 166 -11.94 18.33 6.96
CA ASN A 166 -11.51 18.01 5.61
C ASN A 166 -10.15 17.26 5.51
N PHE A 167 -9.40 17.10 6.59
CA PHE A 167 -8.26 16.21 6.63
C PHE A 167 -8.74 14.77 6.75
N VAL A 168 -8.24 13.91 5.90
CA VAL A 168 -8.60 12.49 5.88
C VAL A 168 -7.36 11.65 6.17
N LEU A 169 -7.38 10.94 7.29
CA LEU A 169 -6.43 9.88 7.60
C LEU A 169 -7.02 8.56 7.08
N ASP A 170 -6.30 7.89 6.19
CA ASP A 170 -6.73 6.62 5.57
C ASP A 170 -5.70 5.53 5.89
N ALA A 171 -6.17 4.41 6.38
CA ALA A 171 -5.37 3.20 6.61
C ALA A 171 -5.94 2.07 5.76
N ARG A 172 -5.14 1.52 4.84
CA ARG A 172 -5.58 0.57 3.83
C ARG A 172 -4.63 -0.63 3.74
N TYR A 173 -5.21 -1.80 3.61
CA TYR A 173 -4.48 -3.03 3.34
C TYR A 173 -4.91 -3.58 1.98
N SER A 174 -3.97 -3.75 1.07
CA SER A 174 -4.19 -4.31 -0.26
C SER A 174 -3.85 -5.81 -0.26
N LEU A 175 -4.91 -6.63 -0.34
CA LEU A 175 -4.84 -8.08 -0.49
C LEU A 175 -4.47 -8.43 -1.93
N PRO A 176 -3.29 -8.98 -2.22
CA PRO A 176 -2.89 -9.28 -3.59
C PRO A 176 -3.63 -10.50 -4.15
N LEU A 177 -4.22 -10.35 -5.33
CA LEU A 177 -4.80 -11.45 -6.09
C LEU A 177 -3.81 -12.04 -7.09
N SER A 178 -2.95 -11.21 -7.68
CA SER A 178 -1.99 -11.59 -8.71
C SER A 178 -0.59 -11.85 -8.14
N ASN A 179 0.15 -12.75 -8.77
CA ASN A 179 1.57 -12.95 -8.50
C ASN A 179 2.41 -11.90 -9.22
N ILE A 180 3.50 -11.46 -8.59
CA ILE A 180 4.39 -10.42 -9.14
C ILE A 180 5.21 -10.89 -10.33
N SER A 181 5.39 -12.20 -10.50
CA SER A 181 6.16 -12.78 -11.62
C SER A 181 5.56 -14.09 -12.09
N LYS A 182 5.81 -14.43 -13.37
CA LYS A 182 5.44 -15.71 -13.98
C LYS A 182 6.49 -16.80 -13.72
N GLY A 183 7.73 -16.44 -13.34
CA GLY A 183 8.84 -17.36 -13.06
C GLY A 183 8.95 -17.73 -11.59
N ARG A 184 9.39 -18.96 -11.28
CA ARG A 184 9.61 -19.41 -9.89
C ARG A 184 10.83 -18.82 -9.24
N TYR A 185 11.95 -18.75 -9.97
CA TYR A 185 13.25 -18.29 -9.49
C TYR A 185 13.96 -17.47 -10.56
N MET A 186 14.81 -16.57 -10.14
CA MET A 186 15.79 -15.92 -10.98
C MET A 186 17.17 -16.38 -10.51
N ALA A 187 17.85 -17.19 -11.32
CA ALA A 187 19.27 -17.43 -11.16
C ALA A 187 20.02 -16.18 -11.66
N LEU A 188 20.74 -15.52 -10.79
CA LEU A 188 21.70 -14.47 -11.14
C LEU A 188 23.07 -15.12 -11.02
N ASP A 189 23.79 -15.16 -12.12
CA ASP A 189 25.02 -15.95 -12.38
C ASP A 189 26.13 -15.88 -11.31
N SER A 190 26.02 -14.99 -10.34
CA SER A 190 27.05 -14.83 -9.29
C SER A 190 26.53 -14.64 -7.88
N VAL A 191 25.21 -14.60 -7.64
CA VAL A 191 24.64 -14.16 -6.35
C VAL A 191 23.51 -15.07 -5.83
N GLY A 192 23.28 -16.22 -6.47
CA GLY A 192 22.30 -17.22 -6.06
C GLY A 192 20.85 -16.91 -6.47
N GLU A 193 19.95 -17.83 -6.16
CA GLU A 193 18.54 -17.75 -6.51
C GLU A 193 17.77 -16.80 -5.60
N PHE A 194 16.90 -15.97 -6.20
CA PHE A 194 15.93 -15.17 -5.47
C PHE A 194 14.52 -15.59 -5.88
N PRO A 195 13.62 -15.91 -4.93
CA PRO A 195 12.25 -16.26 -5.27
C PRO A 195 11.52 -15.04 -5.83
N LEU A 196 11.23 -15.06 -7.13
CA LEU A 196 10.45 -14.01 -7.79
C LEU A 196 8.95 -14.29 -7.75
N ASN A 197 8.56 -15.54 -7.46
CA ASN A 197 7.16 -15.91 -7.38
C ASN A 197 6.63 -15.63 -5.98
N GLY A 198 5.72 -14.67 -5.89
CA GLY A 198 5.13 -14.27 -4.64
C GLY A 198 4.09 -13.18 -4.82
N LYS A 199 3.56 -12.70 -3.72
CA LYS A 199 2.56 -11.65 -3.68
C LYS A 199 3.01 -10.51 -2.76
N PHE A 200 2.80 -9.26 -3.18
CA PHE A 200 3.02 -8.10 -2.33
C PHE A 200 1.81 -7.84 -1.45
N HIS A 201 1.98 -8.08 -0.16
CA HIS A 201 1.06 -7.61 0.87
C HIS A 201 1.43 -6.18 1.25
N THR A 202 0.55 -5.24 0.99
CA THR A 202 0.84 -3.82 1.19
C THR A 202 -0.14 -3.20 2.16
N PHE A 203 0.39 -2.65 3.24
CA PHE A 203 -0.33 -1.76 4.14
C PHE A 203 0.09 -0.33 3.84
N GLN A 204 -0.88 0.59 3.72
CA GLN A 204 -0.60 2.01 3.50
C GLN A 204 -1.32 2.88 4.51
N ILE A 205 -0.66 3.97 4.91
CA ILE A 205 -1.24 5.03 5.72
C ILE A 205 -1.05 6.32 4.95
N THR A 206 -2.14 7.04 4.71
CA THR A 206 -2.11 8.29 3.95
C THR A 206 -2.84 9.40 4.70
N LEU A 207 -2.37 10.62 4.51
CA LEU A 207 -3.04 11.85 4.92
C LEU A 207 -3.41 12.63 3.66
N GLY A 208 -4.67 12.97 3.53
CA GLY A 208 -5.20 13.76 2.43
C GLY A 208 -6.02 14.94 2.92
N TYR A 209 -6.36 15.82 1.98
CA TYR A 209 -7.30 16.90 2.21
C TYR A 209 -8.43 16.82 1.20
N LYS A 210 -9.68 16.82 1.68
CA LYS A 210 -10.89 16.66 0.85
C LYS A 210 -11.42 18.04 0.45
N PHE A 211 -11.50 18.28 -0.85
CA PHE A 211 -12.13 19.44 -1.45
C PHE A 211 -13.51 19.03 -1.99
N ASN A 212 -14.54 19.71 -1.55
CA ASN A 212 -15.90 19.52 -2.04
C ASN A 212 -16.11 20.40 -3.30
N ILE A 213 -16.73 19.82 -4.31
CA ILE A 213 -16.97 20.46 -5.61
C ILE A 213 -18.49 20.54 -5.87
#